data_e4beb283bcd328d11ceb5f82adc887e0
#
_entry.id   e4beb283bcd328d11ceb5f82adc887e0
#
_cell.length_a   1.000
_cell.length_b   1.000
_cell.length_c   1.000
_cell.angle_alpha   90.00
_cell.angle_beta   90.00
_cell.angle_gamma   90.00
#
_symmetry.space_group_name_H-M   'P 1'
#
loop_
_entity.id
_entity.type
_entity.pdbx_description
1 polymer ?
#
loop_
_entity_poly.entity_id
_entity_poly.type
_entity_poly.pdbx_seq_one_letter_code
_entity_poly.pdbx_strand_id
1 'polypeptide(L)'
;RNMAKDLNAKCTSEQIAAAPPNLLRLVAERLDFQTAMELVDKGVQPGNYAADVLHTLTGQHQEWMAEKMLEHGMPVEPDNYAALYVCVNNQAAGIAKLLLDKGIDLDRYQAWAEKQRKNEGYEETMAELTEYWSELQSGPEQDGPSMNGMTL
;
A
#
# COMPACT_ATOMS: atom_id res chain seq x y z
N ARG A 1 -20.25 15.49 -13.95
CA ARG A 1 -19.93 14.24 -14.63
C ARG A 1 -18.66 13.62 -14.05
N ASN A 2 -18.68 12.34 -13.86
CA ASN A 2 -17.56 11.63 -13.21
C ASN A 2 -16.59 11.11 -14.28
N MET A 3 -15.43 11.74 -14.39
CA MET A 3 -14.44 11.35 -15.38
C MET A 3 -13.93 9.94 -15.17
N ALA A 4 -13.79 9.51 -13.91
CA ALA A 4 -13.32 8.16 -13.62
C ALA A 4 -14.28 7.10 -14.14
N LYS A 5 -15.58 7.32 -14.00
CA LYS A 5 -16.58 6.38 -14.52
C LYS A 5 -16.57 6.36 -16.03
N ASP A 6 -16.43 7.51 -16.66
CA ASP A 6 -16.37 7.58 -18.12
C ASP A 6 -15.14 6.83 -18.62
N LEU A 7 -14.01 7.03 -17.96
CA LEU A 7 -12.78 6.34 -18.31
C LEU A 7 -12.94 4.83 -18.16
N ASN A 8 -13.54 4.41 -17.05
CA ASN A 8 -13.74 2.99 -16.79
C ASN A 8 -14.64 2.34 -17.83
N ALA A 9 -15.71 3.03 -18.23
CA ALA A 9 -16.71 2.44 -19.11
C ALA A 9 -16.28 2.35 -20.56
N LYS A 10 -15.39 3.25 -21.02
CA LYS A 10 -15.17 3.42 -22.45
C LYS A 10 -13.71 3.36 -22.90
N CYS A 11 -12.77 3.31 -21.99
CA CYS A 11 -11.37 3.52 -22.38
C CYS A 11 -10.70 2.26 -22.93
N THR A 12 -9.81 2.50 -23.86
CA THR A 12 -8.91 1.47 -24.39
C THR A 12 -7.66 1.37 -23.51
N SER A 13 -6.83 0.36 -23.80
CA SER A 13 -5.56 0.23 -23.07
C SER A 13 -4.69 1.47 -23.20
N GLU A 14 -4.69 2.08 -24.39
CA GLU A 14 -3.90 3.30 -24.59
C GLU A 14 -4.43 4.45 -23.76
N GLN A 15 -5.74 4.58 -23.68
CA GLN A 15 -6.35 5.63 -22.88
C GLN A 15 -6.10 5.43 -21.39
N ILE A 16 -6.07 4.18 -20.94
CA ILE A 16 -5.77 3.87 -19.55
C ILE A 16 -4.32 4.24 -19.25
N ALA A 17 -3.40 3.92 -20.16
CA ALA A 17 -2.00 4.27 -19.97
C ALA A 17 -1.79 5.78 -19.92
N ALA A 18 -2.65 6.53 -20.60
CA ALA A 18 -2.59 7.99 -20.64
C ALA A 18 -3.45 8.65 -19.56
N ALA A 19 -4.05 7.88 -18.65
CA ALA A 19 -4.89 8.44 -17.60
C ALA A 19 -4.10 9.42 -16.73
N PRO A 20 -4.77 10.47 -16.20
CA PRO A 20 -4.07 11.39 -15.31
C PRO A 20 -3.47 10.65 -14.13
N PRO A 21 -2.23 10.95 -13.74
CA PRO A 21 -1.58 10.21 -12.66
C PRO A 21 -2.26 10.34 -11.30
N ASN A 22 -3.08 11.40 -11.12
CA ASN A 22 -3.79 11.60 -9.86
C ASN A 22 -5.20 11.02 -9.87
N LEU A 23 -5.57 10.24 -10.89
CA LEU A 23 -6.95 9.76 -11.03
C LEU A 23 -7.37 8.89 -9.85
N LEU A 24 -6.52 7.94 -9.46
CA LEU A 24 -6.84 7.07 -8.32
C LEU A 24 -6.97 7.86 -7.02
N ARG A 25 -6.16 8.91 -6.86
CA ARG A 25 -6.28 9.77 -5.69
C ARG A 25 -7.65 10.45 -5.64
N LEU A 26 -8.09 10.97 -6.78
CA LEU A 26 -9.39 11.66 -6.85
C LEU A 26 -10.53 10.69 -6.54
N VAL A 27 -10.45 9.49 -7.07
CA VAL A 27 -11.48 8.46 -6.81
C VAL A 27 -11.47 8.06 -5.34
N ALA A 28 -10.29 7.92 -4.75
CA ALA A 28 -10.16 7.57 -3.33
C ALA A 28 -10.76 8.66 -2.45
N GLU A 29 -10.52 9.94 -2.79
CA GLU A 29 -11.08 11.06 -2.03
C GLU A 29 -12.60 11.02 -2.01
N ARG A 30 -13.21 10.49 -3.05
CA ARG A 30 -14.67 10.38 -3.16
C ARG A 30 -15.20 9.10 -2.57
N LEU A 31 -14.31 8.21 -2.15
CA LEU A 31 -14.67 6.91 -1.60
C LEU A 31 -15.53 6.10 -2.58
N ASP A 32 -15.28 6.24 -3.87
CA ASP A 32 -15.98 5.49 -4.91
C ASP A 32 -15.24 4.17 -5.10
N PHE A 33 -15.52 3.24 -4.20
CA PHE A 33 -14.80 1.96 -4.14
C PHE A 33 -14.90 1.18 -5.44
N GLN A 34 -16.11 1.07 -5.99
CA GLN A 34 -16.30 0.26 -7.20
C GLN A 34 -15.48 0.79 -8.36
N THR A 35 -15.52 2.11 -8.58
CA THR A 35 -14.74 2.72 -9.63
C THR A 35 -13.25 2.53 -9.41
N ALA A 36 -12.80 2.67 -8.15
CA ALA A 36 -11.39 2.49 -7.83
C ALA A 36 -10.94 1.07 -8.18
N MET A 37 -11.72 0.06 -7.81
CA MET A 37 -11.37 -1.33 -8.10
C MET A 37 -11.31 -1.58 -9.61
N GLU A 38 -12.28 -1.07 -10.34
CA GLU A 38 -12.31 -1.27 -11.78
C GLU A 38 -11.11 -0.59 -12.47
N LEU A 39 -10.74 0.59 -12.00
CA LEU A 39 -9.59 1.28 -12.57
C LEU A 39 -8.28 0.55 -12.25
N VAL A 40 -8.13 0.08 -11.03
CA VAL A 40 -6.94 -0.70 -10.65
C VAL A 40 -6.86 -1.97 -11.49
N ASP A 41 -8.00 -2.67 -11.65
CA ASP A 41 -8.04 -3.91 -12.44
C ASP A 41 -7.67 -3.65 -13.89
N LYS A 42 -7.96 -2.47 -14.41
CA LYS A 42 -7.61 -2.11 -15.77
C LYS A 42 -6.18 -1.59 -15.91
N GLY A 43 -5.44 -1.51 -14.81
CA GLY A 43 -4.04 -1.14 -14.87
C GLY A 43 -3.75 0.35 -14.70
N VAL A 44 -4.72 1.14 -14.27
CA VAL A 44 -4.47 2.56 -14.00
C VAL A 44 -3.51 2.66 -12.81
N GLN A 45 -2.45 3.44 -13.00
CA GLN A 45 -1.36 3.55 -12.03
C GLN A 45 -1.56 4.77 -11.14
N PRO A 46 -1.24 4.67 -9.84
CA PRO A 46 -1.29 5.85 -8.97
C PRO A 46 -0.11 6.79 -9.19
N GLY A 47 0.96 6.31 -9.82
CA GLY A 47 2.15 7.11 -10.03
C GLY A 47 2.71 7.61 -8.71
N ASN A 48 3.07 8.87 -8.68
CA ASN A 48 3.63 9.47 -7.47
C ASN A 48 2.57 9.71 -6.39
N TYR A 49 1.31 9.39 -6.69
CA TYR A 49 0.21 9.64 -5.75
C TYR A 49 -0.16 8.42 -4.91
N ALA A 50 0.62 7.35 -4.96
CA ALA A 50 0.31 6.16 -4.16
C ALA A 50 0.23 6.51 -2.67
N ALA A 51 1.17 7.30 -2.17
CA ALA A 51 1.16 7.72 -0.78
C ALA A 51 -0.07 8.55 -0.45
N ASP A 52 -0.49 9.43 -1.38
CA ASP A 52 -1.67 10.27 -1.18
C ASP A 52 -2.94 9.42 -1.11
N VAL A 53 -3.06 8.41 -1.96
CA VAL A 53 -4.19 7.49 -1.93
C VAL A 53 -4.28 6.81 -0.56
N LEU A 54 -3.16 6.27 -0.11
CA LEU A 54 -3.13 5.56 1.17
C LEU A 54 -3.36 6.50 2.34
N HIS A 55 -2.78 7.71 2.28
CA HIS A 55 -3.01 8.70 3.33
C HIS A 55 -4.50 9.05 3.46
N THR A 56 -5.13 9.29 2.32
CA THR A 56 -6.56 9.64 2.30
C THR A 56 -7.40 8.53 2.92
N LEU A 57 -7.15 7.29 2.51
CA LEU A 57 -7.98 6.19 2.97
C LEU A 57 -7.71 5.81 4.43
N THR A 58 -6.45 5.77 4.84
CA THR A 58 -6.13 5.43 6.22
C THR A 58 -6.51 6.56 7.16
N GLY A 59 -6.41 7.80 6.71
CA GLY A 59 -6.79 8.95 7.52
C GLY A 59 -8.29 9.04 7.77
N GLN A 60 -9.09 8.44 6.89
CA GLN A 60 -10.54 8.43 7.02
C GLN A 60 -11.07 7.10 7.55
N HIS A 61 -10.17 6.24 8.04
CA HIS A 61 -10.52 4.93 8.57
C HIS A 61 -11.20 4.04 7.54
N GLN A 62 -10.74 4.16 6.29
CA GLN A 62 -11.21 3.32 5.18
C GLN A 62 -10.13 2.34 4.77
N GLU A 63 -9.49 1.72 5.75
CA GLU A 63 -8.41 0.77 5.48
C GLU A 63 -8.86 -0.38 4.60
N TRP A 64 -10.12 -0.79 4.73
CA TRP A 64 -10.65 -1.89 3.91
C TRP A 64 -10.53 -1.59 2.43
N MET A 65 -10.77 -0.34 2.05
CA MET A 65 -10.68 0.07 0.65
C MET A 65 -9.23 0.05 0.18
N ALA A 66 -8.32 0.56 1.02
CA ALA A 66 -6.89 0.51 0.70
C ALA A 66 -6.43 -0.93 0.53
N GLU A 67 -6.85 -1.81 1.43
CA GLU A 67 -6.50 -3.22 1.35
C GLU A 67 -6.95 -3.83 0.03
N LYS A 68 -8.20 -3.57 -0.36
CA LYS A 68 -8.72 -4.12 -1.61
C LYS A 68 -7.99 -3.57 -2.83
N MET A 69 -7.67 -2.29 -2.84
CA MET A 69 -6.92 -1.71 -3.95
C MET A 69 -5.55 -2.38 -4.08
N LEU A 70 -4.88 -2.60 -2.96
CA LEU A 70 -3.57 -3.26 -2.99
C LEU A 70 -3.69 -4.72 -3.42
N GLU A 71 -4.73 -5.42 -2.95
CA GLU A 71 -4.98 -6.82 -3.34
C GLU A 71 -5.29 -6.94 -4.82
N HIS A 72 -5.94 -5.93 -5.40
CA HIS A 72 -6.24 -5.93 -6.84
C HIS A 72 -5.05 -5.54 -7.68
N GLY A 73 -3.93 -5.21 -7.05
CA GLY A 73 -2.70 -4.99 -7.78
C GLY A 73 -2.26 -3.54 -7.93
N MET A 74 -2.86 -2.61 -7.18
CA MET A 74 -2.35 -1.23 -7.21
C MET A 74 -0.88 -1.25 -6.81
N PRO A 75 0.01 -0.76 -7.67
CA PRO A 75 1.44 -0.84 -7.38
C PRO A 75 1.88 0.22 -6.38
N VAL A 76 2.83 -0.17 -5.53
CA VAL A 76 3.54 0.76 -4.67
C VAL A 76 5.01 0.41 -4.82
N GLU A 77 5.81 1.39 -5.24
CA GLU A 77 7.22 1.12 -5.51
C GLU A 77 7.96 0.80 -4.22
N PRO A 78 8.96 -0.09 -4.27
CA PRO A 78 9.69 -0.48 -3.06
C PRO A 78 10.40 0.66 -2.36
N ASP A 79 10.72 1.74 -3.07
CA ASP A 79 11.36 2.91 -2.48
C ASP A 79 10.37 4.01 -2.12
N ASN A 80 9.08 3.73 -2.20
CA ASN A 80 8.08 4.72 -1.83
C ASN A 80 7.86 4.67 -0.32
N TYR A 81 8.83 5.18 0.43
CA TYR A 81 8.77 5.15 1.88
C TYR A 81 7.67 6.06 2.42
N ALA A 82 7.30 7.10 1.66
CA ALA A 82 6.20 7.96 2.07
C ALA A 82 4.88 7.18 2.16
N ALA A 83 4.69 6.19 1.29
CA ALA A 83 3.49 5.36 1.33
C ALA A 83 3.41 4.58 2.64
N LEU A 84 4.53 4.00 3.07
CA LEU A 84 4.56 3.28 4.34
C LEU A 84 4.39 4.25 5.52
N TYR A 85 5.05 5.41 5.43
CA TYR A 85 5.01 6.41 6.49
C TYR A 85 3.58 6.86 6.80
N VAL A 86 2.79 7.16 5.77
CA VAL A 86 1.42 7.63 6.02
C VAL A 86 0.57 6.54 6.67
N CYS A 87 0.82 5.28 6.33
CA CYS A 87 0.08 4.17 6.95
C CYS A 87 0.47 4.00 8.41
N VAL A 88 1.76 4.08 8.72
CA VAL A 88 2.21 3.95 10.12
C VAL A 88 1.73 5.13 10.94
N ASN A 89 1.83 6.33 10.39
CA ASN A 89 1.39 7.54 11.10
C ASN A 89 -0.12 7.55 11.36
N ASN A 90 -0.89 6.88 10.52
CA ASN A 90 -2.34 6.77 10.71
C ASN A 90 -2.72 5.46 11.41
N GLN A 91 -1.73 4.74 11.93
CA GLN A 91 -1.93 3.53 12.72
C GLN A 91 -2.63 2.42 11.94
N ALA A 92 -2.38 2.35 10.64
CA ALA A 92 -2.96 1.32 9.78
C ALA A 92 -1.96 0.17 9.61
N ALA A 93 -1.75 -0.59 10.68
CA ALA A 93 -0.74 -1.65 10.69
C ALA A 93 -1.01 -2.71 9.63
N GLY A 94 -2.27 -3.06 9.40
CA GLY A 94 -2.60 -4.07 8.39
C GLY A 94 -2.18 -3.65 6.99
N ILE A 95 -2.43 -2.40 6.64
CA ILE A 95 -2.02 -1.88 5.33
C ILE A 95 -0.50 -1.80 5.25
N ALA A 96 0.13 -1.35 6.32
CA ALA A 96 1.60 -1.26 6.35
C ALA A 96 2.23 -2.63 6.13
N LYS A 97 1.67 -3.69 6.71
CA LYS A 97 2.17 -5.04 6.50
C LYS A 97 2.07 -5.46 5.04
N LEU A 98 0.97 -5.09 4.36
CA LEU A 98 0.83 -5.37 2.94
C LEU A 98 1.92 -4.69 2.13
N LEU A 99 2.31 -3.48 2.52
CA LEU A 99 3.38 -2.78 1.82
C LEU A 99 4.73 -3.47 2.02
N LEU A 100 4.97 -4.03 3.19
CA LEU A 100 6.17 -4.84 3.39
C LEU A 100 6.14 -6.08 2.52
N ASP A 101 4.97 -6.72 2.40
CA ASP A 101 4.80 -7.88 1.52
C ASP A 101 5.10 -7.51 0.06
N LYS A 102 4.86 -6.26 -0.33
CA LYS A 102 5.08 -5.81 -1.70
C LYS A 102 6.52 -5.39 -1.96
N GLY A 103 7.37 -5.43 -0.94
CA GLY A 103 8.79 -5.25 -1.17
C GLY A 103 9.44 -4.04 -0.52
N ILE A 104 8.70 -3.24 0.26
CA ILE A 104 9.34 -2.15 0.98
C ILE A 104 10.20 -2.74 2.10
N ASP A 105 11.45 -2.32 2.14
CA ASP A 105 12.42 -2.78 3.15
C ASP A 105 12.26 -1.92 4.40
N LEU A 106 11.87 -2.56 5.50
CA LEU A 106 11.60 -1.82 6.74
C LEU A 106 12.83 -1.15 7.30
N ASP A 107 14.00 -1.78 7.16
CA ASP A 107 15.23 -1.19 7.68
C ASP A 107 15.59 0.09 6.95
N ARG A 108 15.45 0.07 5.62
CA ARG A 108 15.69 1.27 4.82
C ARG A 108 14.64 2.34 5.10
N TYR A 109 13.40 1.90 5.28
CA TYR A 109 12.34 2.83 5.64
C TYR A 109 12.66 3.53 6.96
N GLN A 110 13.10 2.78 7.96
CA GLN A 110 13.40 3.38 9.26
C GLN A 110 14.49 4.44 9.17
N ALA A 111 15.51 4.20 8.35
CA ALA A 111 16.56 5.19 8.14
C ALA A 111 15.98 6.46 7.53
N TRP A 112 15.11 6.31 6.54
CA TRP A 112 14.46 7.45 5.91
C TRP A 112 13.53 8.17 6.88
N ALA A 113 12.82 7.42 7.72
CA ALA A 113 11.77 7.95 8.58
C ALA A 113 12.30 8.67 9.82
N GLU A 114 13.59 8.54 10.13
CA GLU A 114 14.15 9.15 11.33
C GLU A 114 13.89 10.65 11.41
N LYS A 115 13.88 11.30 10.26
CA LYS A 115 13.72 12.76 10.18
C LYS A 115 12.27 13.17 10.02
N GLN A 116 11.37 12.22 9.94
CA GLN A 116 9.97 12.53 9.70
C GLN A 116 9.24 12.72 11.02
N ARG A 117 8.25 13.59 10.99
CA ARG A 117 7.40 13.83 12.15
C ARG A 117 6.51 12.63 12.42
N LYS A 118 6.38 12.27 13.70
CA LYS A 118 5.62 11.07 14.07
C LYS A 118 4.43 11.45 14.93
N ASN A 119 3.26 10.93 14.55
CA ASN A 119 2.04 11.15 15.30
C ASN A 119 1.99 10.22 16.52
N GLU A 120 1.08 10.54 17.43
CA GLU A 120 0.81 9.66 18.55
C GLU A 120 0.40 8.28 18.01
N GLY A 121 0.93 7.23 18.63
CA GLY A 121 0.65 5.86 18.17
C GLY A 121 1.60 5.33 17.12
N TYR A 122 2.48 6.18 16.60
CA TYR A 122 3.43 5.74 15.58
C TYR A 122 4.34 4.62 16.08
N GLU A 123 4.88 4.78 17.30
CA GLU A 123 5.83 3.78 17.79
C GLU A 123 5.17 2.44 18.09
N GLU A 124 3.93 2.46 18.51
CA GLU A 124 3.19 1.22 18.75
C GLU A 124 2.97 0.47 17.44
N THR A 125 2.60 1.21 16.40
CA THR A 125 2.44 0.59 15.09
C THR A 125 3.78 0.08 14.56
N MET A 126 4.86 0.83 14.78
CA MET A 126 6.19 0.38 14.35
C MET A 126 6.62 -0.87 15.10
N ALA A 127 6.27 -1.00 16.38
CA ALA A 127 6.60 -2.21 17.12
C ALA A 127 5.95 -3.44 16.48
N GLU A 128 4.69 -3.29 16.07
CA GLU A 128 3.96 -4.37 15.41
C GLU A 128 4.61 -4.69 14.06
N LEU A 129 5.01 -3.68 13.30
CA LEU A 129 5.66 -3.89 12.02
C LEU A 129 7.03 -4.54 12.16
N THR A 130 7.77 -4.17 13.21
CA THR A 130 9.08 -4.75 13.45
C THR A 130 8.97 -6.24 13.72
N GLU A 131 7.97 -6.63 14.48
CA GLU A 131 7.71 -8.05 14.73
C GLU A 131 7.34 -8.77 13.43
N TYR A 132 6.45 -8.18 12.65
CA TYR A 132 6.04 -8.77 11.38
C TYR A 132 7.22 -8.90 10.42
N TRP A 133 8.06 -7.86 10.35
CA TRP A 133 9.25 -7.85 9.51
C TRP A 133 10.21 -8.97 9.89
N SER A 134 10.39 -9.16 11.20
CA SER A 134 11.22 -10.24 11.70
C SER A 134 10.70 -11.60 11.22
N GLU A 135 9.39 -11.78 11.26
CA GLU A 135 8.77 -13.03 10.79
C GLU A 135 8.97 -13.22 9.29
N LEU A 136 8.85 -12.14 8.52
CA LEU A 136 9.07 -12.21 7.07
C LEU A 136 10.52 -12.61 6.77
N GLN A 137 11.46 -12.07 7.52
CA GLN A 137 12.87 -12.37 7.30
C GLN A 137 13.21 -13.80 7.67
N SER A 138 12.52 -14.35 8.67
CA SER A 138 12.72 -15.75 9.05
C SER A 138 12.26 -16.69 7.94
N GLY A 139 11.09 -16.38 7.36
CA GLY A 139 10.60 -17.12 6.23
C GLY A 139 10.03 -18.49 6.56
N PRO A 140 9.15 -19.02 5.71
CA PRO A 140 8.60 -20.36 5.93
C PRO A 140 9.63 -21.48 5.75
N GLU A 141 10.71 -21.24 5.05
CA GLU A 141 11.74 -22.24 4.84
C GLU A 141 12.44 -22.62 6.12
N GLN A 142 12.34 -21.82 7.15
CA GLN A 142 12.93 -22.16 8.44
C GLN A 142 12.06 -23.12 9.23
N ASP A 143 10.84 -23.20 8.89
CA ASP A 143 9.91 -24.10 9.52
C ASP A 143 10.05 -25.52 8.99
N GLY A 144 10.59 -25.69 7.87
CA GLY A 144 10.74 -26.96 7.22
C GLY A 144 11.91 -27.74 7.72
N PRO A 145 12.17 -27.75 8.03
CA PRO A 145 12.75 -28.30 8.18
C PRO A 145 13.38 -28.72 8.51
N SER A 146 13.09 -28.37 8.63
CA SER A 146 13.51 -28.39 8.56
C SER A 146 14.01 -28.72 8.79
N MET A 147 13.96 -28.80 8.91
CA MET A 147 14.20 -28.79 8.84
C MET A 147 14.73 -28.99 9.02
N ASN A 148 14.83 -29.27 9.32
CA ASN A 148 15.13 -29.27 9.28
C ASN A 148 15.55 -29.52 9.61
N GLY A 149 15.67 -29.94 9.78
CA GLY A 149 15.80 -29.76 9.79
C GLY A 149 16.19 -30.25 10.13
N MET A 150 16.04 -30.54 10.13
CA MET A 150 16.13 -30.62 10.11
C MET A 150 16.57 -31.01 10.23
N THR A 151 16.80 -31.40 10.31
CA THR A 151 16.90 -31.50 10.15
C THR A 151 17.10 -31.76 10.15
N LEU A 152 17.36 -32.28 10.34
CA LEU A 152 17.20 -32.25 10.23
C LEU A 152 17.27 -32.37 10.24
#